data_a1fcb10f7452210a70b7ea60397c5d1c
#
_entry.id   a1fcb10f7452210a70b7ea60397c5d1c
#
_cell.length_a   1.000
_cell.length_b   1.000
_cell.length_c   1.000
_cell.angle_alpha   90.00
_cell.angle_beta   90.00
_cell.angle_gamma   90.00
#
_symmetry.space_group_name_H-M   'P 1'
#
loop_
_entity.id
_entity.type
_entity.pdbx_description
1 polymer ?
#
loop_
_entity_poly.entity_id
_entity_poly.type
_entity_poly.pdbx_seq_one_letter_code
_entity_poly.pdbx_strand_id
1 'polypeptide(L)'
;MKSHSHRSAPGRVASSLAIIVALGGQALASEPQYGGTLRIASLQADLDAFDPLTGYSTDSWEILRAVTRQLVTYPGASTDIKDDTKLVPDLAKSWDVSDEGKTYTFHLKDDVFFSGPIDRKIVAGDFVYNIKRFCDPNKQVAAINYFNLAISGFKAYCEEFAKVPTGDLAATKAFIDAHEISGVSAPDDKTLVIKSDSKNYDFLNILSMNFVSPLPPEVASKYFPDSAEFRKNFPSSGPYYVDSYQDGQKLVLKKAKNFKPESDEARKAYVDEIVVDFTANSEDSIVQKIEAGEADLSLYLDTPPRTAIRRFQTQKAEQLHSSNSGAANFITFNARPEAQSDGANALRKPEVRQALTYAVNRAHLVQVQGGPIAAVPLSQIITSTILGYEAFDPYPTEGNKGDAAKAKELLAKAGYPNGVKFDAIYRTTAQFEAIAVAVKEDVAAAGIELNLIPVPPTQWYAFIQDAKSRWDISLGGQFAPDWQGPSTRMLLGGWLNSDASPCGTGNVNSICYSNTELNKLAAEAFPSDNPGPLWTKADKIVSADIPWIPLFEKRKIAITSDRITHWAWSSLAVQADITNIAVKN
;
A
#
# COMPACT_ATOMS: atom_id res chain seq x y z
N MET A 1 6.70 -7.91 -104.53
CA MET A 1 6.88 -6.46 -104.55
C MET A 1 5.87 -5.87 -103.58
N LYS A 2 6.42 -5.10 -102.68
CA LYS A 2 5.79 -4.16 -101.73
C LYS A 2 4.56 -4.60 -100.94
N SER A 3 4.84 -4.96 -99.66
CA SER A 3 3.95 -5.08 -98.54
C SER A 3 3.52 -3.73 -98.02
N HIS A 4 2.31 -3.60 -97.53
CA HIS A 4 1.92 -2.55 -96.60
C HIS A 4 1.30 -3.20 -95.35
N SER A 5 1.97 -2.99 -94.25
CA SER A 5 1.59 -3.38 -92.90
C SER A 5 0.62 -2.35 -92.32
N HIS A 6 -0.52 -2.77 -91.82
CA HIS A 6 -1.38 -2.00 -90.91
C HIS A 6 -1.09 -2.40 -89.49
N ARG A 7 -0.60 -1.43 -88.71
CA ARG A 7 -0.49 -1.55 -87.23
C ARG A 7 -1.82 -1.17 -86.61
N SER A 8 -2.43 -2.10 -85.88
CA SER A 8 -3.53 -1.85 -84.96
C SER A 8 -2.96 -1.60 -83.58
N ALA A 9 -3.35 -0.47 -82.94
CA ALA A 9 -2.99 -0.12 -81.60
C ALA A 9 -3.86 -0.87 -80.56
N PRO A 10 -3.33 -1.32 -79.41
CA PRO A 10 -4.13 -1.92 -78.37
C PRO A 10 -4.80 -0.90 -77.48
N GLY A 11 -6.10 -1.00 -77.28
CA GLY A 11 -6.90 -0.22 -76.35
C GLY A 11 -6.49 -0.46 -74.91
N ARG A 12 -6.26 0.65 -74.18
CA ARG A 12 -6.06 0.62 -72.73
C ARG A 12 -7.41 0.46 -72.03
N VAL A 13 -7.63 -0.71 -71.39
CA VAL A 13 -8.68 -0.92 -70.37
C VAL A 13 -8.20 -0.28 -69.07
N ALA A 14 -8.81 0.78 -68.66
CA ALA A 14 -8.59 1.40 -67.34
C ALA A 14 -9.39 0.61 -66.30
N SER A 15 -8.70 -0.25 -65.52
CA SER A 15 -9.27 -0.87 -64.33
C SER A 15 -9.23 0.15 -63.18
N SER A 16 -10.39 0.69 -62.81
CA SER A 16 -10.57 1.50 -61.64
C SER A 16 -10.52 0.60 -60.39
N LEU A 17 -9.37 0.64 -59.70
CA LEU A 17 -9.22 0.02 -58.37
C LEU A 17 -9.89 0.95 -57.36
N ALA A 18 -11.07 0.59 -56.88
CA ALA A 18 -11.70 1.24 -55.73
C ALA A 18 -10.94 0.86 -54.47
N ILE A 19 -10.11 1.75 -53.93
CA ILE A 19 -9.50 1.64 -52.61
C ILE A 19 -10.60 1.92 -51.58
N ILE A 20 -11.15 0.86 -50.97
CA ILE A 20 -11.96 0.95 -49.78
C ILE A 20 -11.00 1.26 -48.62
N VAL A 21 -10.87 2.54 -48.26
CA VAL A 21 -10.25 2.97 -47.00
C VAL A 21 -11.21 2.57 -45.90
N ALA A 22 -10.94 1.43 -45.28
CA ALA A 22 -11.57 1.08 -44.00
C ALA A 22 -11.06 2.09 -42.96
N LEU A 23 -11.82 3.14 -42.71
CA LEU A 23 -11.69 3.95 -41.51
C LEU A 23 -11.97 3.03 -40.31
N GLY A 24 -10.91 2.42 -39.79
CA GLY A 24 -10.93 1.84 -38.46
C GLY A 24 -11.23 2.97 -37.48
N GLY A 25 -12.49 3.11 -37.08
CA GLY A 25 -12.87 3.99 -36.00
C GLY A 25 -12.15 3.52 -34.75
N GLN A 26 -11.08 4.23 -34.37
CA GLN A 26 -10.64 4.20 -32.97
C GLN A 26 -11.86 4.69 -32.18
N ALA A 27 -12.47 3.80 -31.43
CA ALA A 27 -13.44 4.19 -30.42
C ALA A 27 -12.67 5.11 -29.46
N LEU A 28 -12.87 6.41 -29.61
CA LEU A 28 -12.45 7.37 -28.61
C LEU A 28 -13.13 6.91 -27.34
N ALA A 29 -12.35 6.55 -26.33
CA ALA A 29 -12.89 6.27 -25.01
C ALA A 29 -13.77 7.47 -24.64
N SER A 30 -15.07 7.23 -24.43
CA SER A 30 -15.98 8.30 -24.03
C SER A 30 -15.47 8.88 -22.71
N GLU A 31 -15.52 10.21 -22.59
CA GLU A 31 -15.15 10.84 -21.30
C GLU A 31 -16.03 10.26 -20.18
N PRO A 32 -15.44 10.06 -18.97
CA PRO A 32 -16.18 9.53 -17.83
C PRO A 32 -17.42 10.40 -17.55
N GLN A 33 -18.56 9.77 -17.37
CA GLN A 33 -19.81 10.47 -17.09
C GLN A 33 -19.96 10.72 -15.59
N TYR A 34 -20.54 11.87 -15.24
CA TYR A 34 -20.93 12.18 -13.87
C TYR A 34 -22.33 11.65 -13.59
N GLY A 35 -22.54 11.21 -12.33
CA GLY A 35 -23.82 10.72 -11.84
C GLY A 35 -23.81 9.24 -11.45
N GLY A 36 -24.94 8.77 -10.94
CA GLY A 36 -25.16 7.38 -10.57
C GLY A 36 -24.62 6.99 -9.19
N THR A 37 -24.78 5.70 -8.87
CA THR A 37 -24.37 5.10 -7.59
C THR A 37 -23.32 4.03 -7.83
N LEU A 38 -22.18 4.14 -7.14
CA LEU A 38 -21.16 3.08 -7.03
C LEU A 38 -21.53 2.15 -5.87
N ARG A 39 -21.64 0.85 -6.14
CA ARG A 39 -22.03 -0.18 -5.17
C ARG A 39 -20.85 -1.07 -4.87
N ILE A 40 -20.45 -1.14 -3.61
CA ILE A 40 -19.29 -1.84 -3.13
C ILE A 40 -19.72 -2.95 -2.17
N ALA A 41 -19.25 -4.16 -2.35
CA ALA A 41 -19.44 -5.26 -1.41
C ALA A 41 -18.17 -5.47 -0.56
N SER A 42 -18.32 -5.78 0.73
CA SER A 42 -17.20 -5.99 1.65
C SER A 42 -17.29 -7.33 2.35
N LEU A 43 -16.16 -8.02 2.48
CA LEU A 43 -16.00 -9.18 3.37
C LEU A 43 -15.75 -8.78 4.83
N GLN A 44 -15.28 -7.56 5.04
CA GLN A 44 -15.08 -7.06 6.39
C GLN A 44 -16.43 -6.83 7.04
N ALA A 45 -16.57 -7.29 8.29
CA ALA A 45 -17.82 -7.11 9.04
C ALA A 45 -18.14 -5.63 9.29
N ASP A 46 -17.11 -4.77 9.26
CA ASP A 46 -17.18 -3.31 9.39
C ASP A 46 -15.81 -2.69 9.11
N LEU A 47 -15.73 -1.36 9.02
CA LEU A 47 -14.46 -0.62 9.02
C LEU A 47 -13.79 -0.72 10.39
N ASP A 48 -12.46 -0.84 10.42
CA ASP A 48 -11.70 -0.85 11.68
C ASP A 48 -11.85 0.49 12.42
N ALA A 49 -11.90 1.59 11.68
CA ALA A 49 -12.21 2.91 12.21
C ALA A 49 -12.69 3.85 11.10
N PHE A 50 -13.47 4.85 11.51
CA PHE A 50 -13.92 5.95 10.67
C PHE A 50 -13.25 7.30 11.06
N ASP A 51 -12.67 7.39 12.25
CA ASP A 51 -11.82 8.53 12.63
C ASP A 51 -10.48 8.41 11.90
N PRO A 52 -10.06 9.42 11.10
CA PRO A 52 -8.75 9.41 10.45
C PRO A 52 -7.60 9.17 11.42
N LEU A 53 -7.76 9.54 12.68
CA LEU A 53 -6.78 9.29 13.74
C LEU A 53 -6.44 7.80 13.91
N THR A 54 -7.41 6.91 13.77
CA THR A 54 -7.28 5.50 14.16
C THR A 54 -7.52 4.51 13.04
N GLY A 55 -8.04 4.96 11.90
CA GLY A 55 -8.19 4.11 10.72
C GLY A 55 -6.83 3.62 10.23
N TYR A 56 -6.59 2.29 10.29
CA TYR A 56 -5.31 1.70 9.90
C TYR A 56 -5.45 0.62 8.82
N SER A 57 -6.61 0.00 8.71
CA SER A 57 -6.85 -0.98 7.65
C SER A 57 -6.99 -0.32 6.27
N THR A 58 -6.67 -1.07 5.21
CA THR A 58 -6.74 -0.57 3.84
C THR A 58 -8.16 -0.24 3.38
N ASP A 59 -9.15 -0.97 3.86
CA ASP A 59 -10.57 -0.72 3.61
C ASP A 59 -11.05 0.61 4.22
N SER A 60 -10.65 0.90 5.47
CA SER A 60 -10.92 2.22 6.06
C SER A 60 -10.24 3.35 5.28
N TRP A 61 -9.01 3.15 4.81
CA TRP A 61 -8.31 4.17 4.03
C TRP A 61 -8.94 4.43 2.66
N GLU A 62 -9.51 3.39 2.02
CA GLU A 62 -10.26 3.54 0.78
C GLU A 62 -11.48 4.44 0.98
N ILE A 63 -12.21 4.25 2.07
CA ILE A 63 -13.36 5.09 2.45
C ILE A 63 -12.91 6.48 2.91
N LEU A 64 -11.88 6.56 3.76
CA LEU A 64 -11.36 7.85 4.24
C LEU A 64 -10.88 8.75 3.09
N ARG A 65 -10.35 8.19 1.99
CA ARG A 65 -10.00 8.98 0.80
C ARG A 65 -11.21 9.72 0.20
N ALA A 66 -12.41 9.18 0.33
CA ALA A 66 -13.62 9.82 -0.17
C ALA A 66 -14.15 10.93 0.75
N VAL A 67 -13.90 10.84 2.06
CA VAL A 67 -14.47 11.75 3.06
C VAL A 67 -13.45 12.67 3.73
N THR A 68 -12.15 12.50 3.43
CA THR A 68 -11.08 13.35 3.97
C THR A 68 -10.18 13.92 2.88
N ARG A 69 -9.53 15.03 3.18
CA ARG A 69 -8.47 15.65 2.38
C ARG A 69 -7.30 16.01 3.28
N GLN A 70 -6.09 16.03 2.74
CA GLN A 70 -4.86 16.32 3.44
C GLN A 70 -4.24 17.62 2.89
N LEU A 71 -3.05 17.99 3.36
CA LEU A 71 -2.30 19.15 2.81
C LEU A 71 -1.84 18.88 1.39
N VAL A 72 -1.32 17.69 1.18
CA VAL A 72 -0.86 17.13 -0.09
C VAL A 72 -1.39 15.71 -0.22
N THR A 73 -1.53 15.18 -1.43
CA THR A 73 -2.04 13.82 -1.66
C THR A 73 -1.43 13.21 -2.92
N TYR A 74 -1.69 11.92 -3.14
CA TYR A 74 -1.36 11.26 -4.40
C TYR A 74 -2.47 11.46 -5.42
N PRO A 75 -2.14 11.67 -6.72
CA PRO A 75 -3.14 11.62 -7.77
C PRO A 75 -3.77 10.22 -7.81
N GLY A 76 -5.00 10.11 -8.27
CA GLY A 76 -5.74 8.86 -8.23
C GLY A 76 -6.48 8.55 -9.53
N ALA A 77 -5.91 8.89 -10.66
CA ALA A 77 -6.53 8.70 -11.98
C ALA A 77 -5.66 7.89 -12.94
N SER A 78 -4.66 7.19 -12.46
CA SER A 78 -3.76 6.37 -13.26
C SER A 78 -4.27 4.95 -13.45
N THR A 79 -3.91 4.33 -14.57
CA THR A 79 -4.15 2.91 -14.85
C THR A 79 -3.09 2.00 -14.23
N ASP A 80 -1.95 2.56 -13.81
CA ASP A 80 -0.86 1.85 -13.12
C ASP A 80 -0.47 2.62 -11.85
N ILE A 81 -0.52 1.95 -10.68
CA ILE A 81 -0.13 2.51 -9.39
C ILE A 81 1.27 3.14 -9.42
N LYS A 82 2.19 2.57 -10.18
CA LYS A 82 3.57 3.07 -10.29
C LYS A 82 3.65 4.51 -10.80
N ASP A 83 2.74 4.92 -11.65
CA ASP A 83 2.75 6.25 -12.26
C ASP A 83 2.27 7.36 -11.31
N ASP A 84 1.58 6.99 -10.20
CA ASP A 84 0.95 7.90 -9.24
C ASP A 84 1.78 8.11 -7.96
N THR A 85 3.09 7.98 -8.05
CA THR A 85 3.97 8.08 -6.86
C THR A 85 4.35 9.51 -6.49
N LYS A 86 3.98 10.49 -7.31
CA LYS A 86 4.33 11.91 -7.09
C LYS A 86 3.18 12.65 -6.42
N LEU A 87 3.48 13.28 -5.27
CA LEU A 87 2.51 14.09 -4.54
C LEU A 87 2.06 15.32 -5.33
N VAL A 88 0.79 15.66 -5.17
CA VAL A 88 0.15 16.87 -5.73
C VAL A 88 -0.45 17.73 -4.61
N PRO A 89 -0.67 19.04 -4.84
CA PRO A 89 -1.41 19.90 -3.92
C PRO A 89 -2.82 19.37 -3.63
N ASP A 90 -3.25 19.39 -2.35
CA ASP A 90 -4.62 19.03 -1.95
C ASP A 90 -5.32 20.23 -1.27
N LEU A 91 -5.45 20.27 0.06
CA LEU A 91 -5.99 21.45 0.76
C LEU A 91 -4.97 22.60 0.80
N ALA A 92 -3.68 22.31 0.80
CA ALA A 92 -2.67 23.32 0.52
C ALA A 92 -2.59 23.59 -1.00
N LYS A 93 -2.63 24.86 -1.41
CA LYS A 93 -2.38 25.25 -2.81
C LYS A 93 -0.89 25.30 -3.14
N SER A 94 -0.06 25.55 -2.13
CA SER A 94 1.40 25.60 -2.22
C SER A 94 2.02 25.49 -0.83
N TRP A 95 3.33 25.30 -0.79
CA TRP A 95 4.12 25.35 0.44
C TRP A 95 5.52 25.87 0.17
N ASP A 96 6.09 26.52 1.17
CA ASP A 96 7.48 26.95 1.19
C ASP A 96 8.28 26.08 2.15
N VAL A 97 9.54 25.83 1.81
CA VAL A 97 10.46 25.06 2.63
C VAL A 97 11.65 25.95 3.02
N SER A 98 11.92 26.08 4.31
CA SER A 98 13.01 26.88 4.85
C SER A 98 13.80 26.11 5.90
N ASP A 99 14.76 26.77 6.56
CA ASP A 99 15.62 26.18 7.60
C ASP A 99 16.27 24.86 7.13
N GLU A 100 16.87 24.89 5.93
CA GLU A 100 17.54 23.73 5.36
C GLU A 100 16.66 22.48 5.24
N GLY A 101 15.36 22.68 4.99
CA GLY A 101 14.39 21.59 4.80
C GLY A 101 13.69 21.13 6.08
N LYS A 102 13.74 21.93 7.15
CA LYS A 102 13.13 21.60 8.44
C LYS A 102 11.82 22.32 8.73
N THR A 103 11.56 23.46 8.08
CA THR A 103 10.33 24.22 8.26
C THR A 103 9.52 24.24 6.97
N TYR A 104 8.26 23.82 7.08
CA TYR A 104 7.30 23.80 5.99
C TYR A 104 6.15 24.76 6.31
N THR A 105 5.94 25.75 5.43
CA THR A 105 4.85 26.72 5.53
C THR A 105 3.84 26.44 4.43
N PHE A 106 2.68 25.90 4.81
CA PHE A 106 1.60 25.54 3.87
C PHE A 106 0.62 26.70 3.74
N HIS A 107 0.24 27.01 2.50
CA HIS A 107 -0.76 28.01 2.15
C HIS A 107 -2.04 27.30 1.70
N LEU A 108 -3.11 27.40 2.50
CA LEU A 108 -4.37 26.71 2.23
C LEU A 108 -5.15 27.35 1.09
N LYS A 109 -5.94 26.55 0.38
CA LYS A 109 -6.92 26.99 -0.62
C LYS A 109 -8.04 27.81 0.05
N ASP A 110 -8.62 28.75 -0.70
CA ASP A 110 -9.63 29.69 -0.17
C ASP A 110 -11.05 29.09 -0.12
N ASP A 111 -11.36 28.17 -1.03
CA ASP A 111 -12.70 27.66 -1.29
C ASP A 111 -12.81 26.17 -0.95
N VAL A 112 -12.42 25.81 0.28
CA VAL A 112 -12.50 24.45 0.81
C VAL A 112 -13.38 24.44 2.07
N PHE A 113 -14.28 23.47 2.17
CA PHE A 113 -15.34 23.44 3.19
C PHE A 113 -15.45 22.04 3.81
N PHE A 114 -15.88 22.02 5.06
CA PHE A 114 -16.46 20.81 5.63
C PHE A 114 -17.87 20.57 5.12
N SER A 115 -18.31 19.32 5.18
CA SER A 115 -19.67 18.87 4.87
C SER A 115 -20.15 17.85 5.91
N GLY A 116 -21.44 17.64 6.00
CA GLY A 116 -22.08 16.77 6.98
C GLY A 116 -22.66 17.57 8.15
N PRO A 117 -22.24 17.32 9.42
CA PRO A 117 -22.83 17.99 10.59
C PRO A 117 -22.40 19.47 10.74
N ILE A 118 -21.45 19.90 9.94
CA ILE A 118 -20.94 21.28 9.92
C ILE A 118 -20.70 21.71 8.48
N ASP A 119 -20.99 22.98 8.19
CA ASP A 119 -20.83 23.60 6.88
C ASP A 119 -20.11 24.95 7.05
N ARG A 120 -18.79 24.90 7.13
CA ARG A 120 -17.93 26.09 7.18
C ARG A 120 -16.62 25.85 6.44
N LYS A 121 -15.90 26.94 6.18
CA LYS A 121 -14.55 26.85 5.59
C LYS A 121 -13.60 26.08 6.50
N ILE A 122 -12.71 25.33 5.86
CA ILE A 122 -11.57 24.69 6.50
C ILE A 122 -10.51 25.77 6.74
N VAL A 123 -9.95 25.80 7.95
CA VAL A 123 -8.90 26.73 8.36
C VAL A 123 -7.67 25.99 8.91
N ALA A 124 -6.52 26.64 8.96
CA ALA A 124 -5.28 26.03 9.42
C ALA A 124 -5.36 25.52 10.87
N GLY A 125 -6.16 26.16 11.72
CA GLY A 125 -6.44 25.71 13.08
C GLY A 125 -7.07 24.34 13.19
N ASP A 126 -7.81 23.88 12.18
CA ASP A 126 -8.42 22.55 12.16
C ASP A 126 -7.36 21.43 12.03
N PHE A 127 -6.27 21.70 11.30
CA PHE A 127 -5.11 20.82 11.25
C PHE A 127 -4.36 20.79 12.58
N VAL A 128 -4.10 21.96 13.18
CA VAL A 128 -3.44 22.06 14.49
C VAL A 128 -4.22 21.26 15.53
N TYR A 129 -5.54 21.42 15.57
CA TYR A 129 -6.40 20.71 16.50
C TYR A 129 -6.30 19.18 16.32
N ASN A 130 -6.37 18.69 15.08
CA ASN A 130 -6.29 17.26 14.84
C ASN A 130 -4.90 16.68 15.15
N ILE A 131 -3.80 17.40 14.83
CA ILE A 131 -2.44 16.95 15.18
C ILE A 131 -2.27 16.88 16.71
N LYS A 132 -2.85 17.81 17.47
CA LYS A 132 -2.86 17.74 18.94
C LYS A 132 -3.60 16.49 19.46
N ARG A 133 -4.63 15.99 18.76
CA ARG A 133 -5.36 14.77 19.12
C ARG A 133 -4.54 13.49 18.91
N PHE A 134 -3.45 13.50 18.14
CA PHE A 134 -2.69 12.29 17.84
C PHE A 134 -2.20 11.52 19.06
N CYS A 135 -2.06 12.18 20.19
CA CYS A 135 -1.66 11.57 21.46
C CYS A 135 -2.80 11.45 22.47
N ASP A 136 -4.06 11.50 22.01
CA ASP A 136 -5.21 11.36 22.92
C ASP A 136 -5.09 10.07 23.74
N PRO A 137 -5.07 10.13 25.08
CA PRO A 137 -4.93 8.95 25.92
C PRO A 137 -6.11 7.96 25.78
N ASN A 138 -7.26 8.40 25.27
CA ASN A 138 -8.39 7.54 24.99
C ASN A 138 -8.17 6.69 23.73
N LYS A 139 -7.54 7.25 22.71
CA LYS A 139 -7.22 6.54 21.47
C LYS A 139 -6.14 7.27 20.68
N GLN A 140 -4.93 6.75 20.70
CA GLN A 140 -3.77 7.32 20.05
C GLN A 140 -3.77 7.08 18.54
N VAL A 141 -3.12 7.95 17.77
CA VAL A 141 -2.92 7.75 16.33
C VAL A 141 -2.20 6.43 16.05
N ALA A 142 -2.71 5.70 15.06
CA ALA A 142 -2.24 4.34 14.79
C ALA A 142 -0.76 4.28 14.37
N ALA A 143 -0.22 5.33 13.77
CA ALA A 143 1.15 5.39 13.24
C ALA A 143 2.02 6.46 13.95
N ILE A 144 1.94 6.54 15.27
CA ILE A 144 2.55 7.61 16.08
C ILE A 144 4.06 7.79 15.86
N ASN A 145 4.78 6.73 15.53
CA ASN A 145 6.23 6.77 15.35
C ASN A 145 6.65 7.69 14.20
N TYR A 146 5.82 7.82 13.14
CA TYR A 146 6.10 8.77 12.05
C TYR A 146 6.11 10.20 12.55
N PHE A 147 5.16 10.57 13.40
CA PHE A 147 4.99 11.92 13.90
C PHE A 147 5.99 12.27 15.00
N ASN A 148 6.40 11.30 15.82
CA ASN A 148 7.48 11.45 16.78
C ASN A 148 8.82 11.83 16.13
N LEU A 149 9.04 11.40 14.88
CA LEU A 149 10.25 11.68 14.11
C LEU A 149 10.09 12.92 13.21
N ALA A 150 8.85 13.25 12.84
CA ALA A 150 8.57 14.27 11.83
C ALA A 150 8.26 15.66 12.40
N ILE A 151 7.79 15.77 13.65
CA ILE A 151 7.29 17.02 14.20
C ILE A 151 8.06 17.40 15.47
N SER A 152 8.71 18.56 15.46
CA SER A 152 9.44 19.09 16.62
C SER A 152 8.53 19.28 17.83
N GLY A 153 8.99 18.81 18.99
CA GLY A 153 8.25 18.91 20.25
C GLY A 153 7.05 18.00 20.39
N PHE A 154 6.71 17.21 19.37
CA PHE A 154 5.53 16.32 19.39
C PHE A 154 5.63 15.26 20.49
N LYS A 155 6.78 14.60 20.62
CA LYS A 155 7.00 13.57 21.65
C LYS A 155 6.80 14.13 23.07
N ALA A 156 7.36 15.30 23.37
CA ALA A 156 7.21 15.92 24.70
C ALA A 156 5.74 16.28 25.00
N TYR A 157 5.02 16.79 24.00
CA TYR A 157 3.57 17.03 24.11
C TYR A 157 2.80 15.73 24.42
N CYS A 158 3.12 14.63 23.74
CA CYS A 158 2.48 13.33 23.98
C CYS A 158 2.75 12.79 25.39
N GLU A 159 3.96 12.95 25.90
CA GLU A 159 4.33 12.53 27.26
C GLU A 159 3.54 13.29 28.34
N GLU A 160 3.24 14.57 28.12
CA GLU A 160 2.37 15.35 29.00
C GLU A 160 0.89 14.97 28.83
N PHE A 161 0.42 14.80 27.60
CA PHE A 161 -0.97 14.41 27.33
C PHE A 161 -1.31 13.04 27.92
N ALA A 162 -0.38 12.10 27.94
CA ALA A 162 -0.57 10.78 28.55
C ALA A 162 -0.89 10.81 30.06
N LYS A 163 -0.70 11.95 30.74
CA LYS A 163 -1.06 12.14 32.15
C LYS A 163 -2.55 12.48 32.36
N VAL A 164 -3.26 12.83 31.29
CA VAL A 164 -4.71 13.11 31.35
C VAL A 164 -5.47 11.79 31.53
N PRO A 165 -6.42 11.72 32.48
CA PRO A 165 -7.18 10.49 32.70
C PRO A 165 -7.98 10.05 31.47
N THR A 166 -7.94 8.76 31.15
CA THR A 166 -8.80 8.17 30.12
C THR A 166 -10.27 8.20 30.54
N GLY A 167 -11.18 8.34 29.59
CA GLY A 167 -12.60 8.41 29.83
C GLY A 167 -13.11 9.80 30.25
N ASP A 168 -12.25 10.80 30.33
CA ASP A 168 -12.61 12.20 30.66
C ASP A 168 -12.45 13.10 29.42
N LEU A 169 -13.53 13.27 28.66
CA LEU A 169 -13.54 14.10 27.46
C LEU A 169 -13.33 15.60 27.78
N ALA A 170 -13.79 16.06 28.96
CA ALA A 170 -13.62 17.45 29.36
C ALA A 170 -12.16 17.76 29.69
N ALA A 171 -11.47 16.84 30.40
CA ALA A 171 -10.05 16.96 30.69
C ALA A 171 -9.20 16.87 29.41
N THR A 172 -9.55 15.95 28.48
CA THR A 172 -8.93 15.83 27.16
C THR A 172 -9.02 17.16 26.40
N LYS A 173 -10.23 17.73 26.31
CA LYS A 173 -10.44 19.03 25.66
C LYS A 173 -9.64 20.15 26.33
N ALA A 174 -9.69 20.24 27.64
CA ALA A 174 -8.97 21.27 28.39
C ALA A 174 -7.46 21.18 28.16
N PHE A 175 -6.90 19.98 28.09
CA PHE A 175 -5.48 19.79 27.78
C PHE A 175 -5.13 20.29 26.38
N ILE A 176 -5.91 19.87 25.35
CA ILE A 176 -5.70 20.29 23.95
C ILE A 176 -5.76 21.83 23.81
N ASP A 177 -6.72 22.47 24.51
CA ASP A 177 -6.90 23.92 24.46
C ASP A 177 -5.75 24.68 25.15
N ALA A 178 -5.15 24.10 26.21
CA ALA A 178 -4.14 24.75 27.04
C ALA A 178 -2.69 24.50 26.58
N HIS A 179 -2.42 23.49 25.77
CA HIS A 179 -1.05 23.07 25.41
C HIS A 179 -0.82 23.15 23.91
N GLU A 180 0.41 23.57 23.54
CA GLU A 180 0.85 23.70 22.16
C GLU A 180 1.95 22.69 21.83
N ILE A 181 2.00 22.25 20.56
CA ILE A 181 3.14 21.52 20.01
C ILE A 181 4.09 22.56 19.41
N SER A 182 5.32 22.66 19.91
CA SER A 182 6.25 23.73 19.49
C SER A 182 6.55 23.74 17.99
N GLY A 183 6.42 22.59 17.33
CA GLY A 183 6.63 22.42 15.90
C GLY A 183 5.39 22.63 15.03
N VAL A 184 4.22 22.98 15.59
CA VAL A 184 2.98 23.14 14.81
C VAL A 184 2.31 24.46 15.19
N SER A 185 1.99 25.29 14.20
CA SER A 185 1.29 26.56 14.44
C SER A 185 0.45 27.01 13.25
N ALA A 186 -0.60 27.77 13.52
CA ALA A 186 -1.43 28.43 12.53
C ALA A 186 -1.41 29.94 12.82
N PRO A 187 -0.50 30.73 12.21
CA PRO A 187 -0.41 32.17 12.45
C PRO A 187 -1.64 32.93 11.96
N ASP A 188 -2.37 32.38 11.01
CA ASP A 188 -3.67 32.84 10.50
C ASP A 188 -4.48 31.65 9.96
N ASP A 189 -5.72 31.92 9.53
CA ASP A 189 -6.66 30.90 9.05
C ASP A 189 -6.18 30.11 7.81
N LYS A 190 -5.21 30.64 7.06
CA LYS A 190 -4.75 30.08 5.77
C LYS A 190 -3.31 29.59 5.78
N THR A 191 -2.59 29.81 6.87
CA THR A 191 -1.18 29.48 6.98
C THR A 191 -0.98 28.44 8.08
N LEU A 192 -0.48 27.27 7.71
CA LEU A 192 -0.07 26.21 8.64
C LEU A 192 1.46 26.06 8.56
N VAL A 193 2.12 26.13 9.71
CA VAL A 193 3.57 25.92 9.81
C VAL A 193 3.83 24.63 10.56
N ILE A 194 4.63 23.73 9.96
CA ILE A 194 5.09 22.49 10.60
C ILE A 194 6.62 22.46 10.55
N LYS A 195 7.25 22.24 11.72
CA LYS A 195 8.70 22.15 11.88
C LYS A 195 9.12 20.75 12.26
N SER A 196 10.22 20.30 11.70
CA SER A 196 10.90 19.05 12.02
C SER A 196 12.27 19.33 12.62
N ASP A 197 12.77 18.43 13.48
CA ASP A 197 14.12 18.54 14.05
C ASP A 197 15.21 18.19 13.03
N SER A 198 14.84 17.45 11.98
CA SER A 198 15.76 17.04 10.91
C SER A 198 15.08 17.12 9.54
N LYS A 199 15.88 17.34 8.50
CA LYS A 199 15.40 17.20 7.13
C LYS A 199 15.11 15.73 6.83
N ASN A 200 13.93 15.46 6.24
CA ASN A 200 13.50 14.13 5.81
C ASN A 200 12.90 14.20 4.40
N TYR A 201 13.41 13.38 3.48
CA TYR A 201 12.95 13.34 2.09
C TYR A 201 11.45 12.99 1.95
N ASP A 202 10.95 12.18 2.87
CA ASP A 202 9.56 11.70 2.87
C ASP A 202 8.63 12.46 3.83
N PHE A 203 9.02 13.66 4.26
CA PHE A 203 8.20 14.48 5.17
C PHE A 203 6.82 14.77 4.58
N LEU A 204 6.74 15.17 3.31
CA LEU A 204 5.46 15.40 2.63
C LEU A 204 4.64 14.12 2.46
N ASN A 205 5.30 12.98 2.27
CA ASN A 205 4.63 11.68 2.21
C ASN A 205 3.97 11.33 3.56
N ILE A 206 4.63 11.63 4.68
CA ILE A 206 4.04 11.50 6.02
C ILE A 206 2.80 12.41 6.16
N LEU A 207 2.87 13.64 5.65
CA LEU A 207 1.76 14.60 5.71
C LEU A 207 0.62 14.30 4.71
N SER A 208 0.83 13.40 3.75
CA SER A 208 -0.23 12.92 2.84
C SER A 208 -1.09 11.82 3.44
N MET A 209 -0.70 11.25 4.59
CA MET A 209 -1.48 10.21 5.25
C MET A 209 -2.83 10.75 5.75
N ASN A 210 -3.86 9.92 5.68
CA ASN A 210 -5.23 10.29 6.12
C ASN A 210 -5.28 10.80 7.57
N PHE A 211 -4.33 10.41 8.42
CA PHE A 211 -4.19 10.93 9.79
C PHE A 211 -4.10 12.46 9.84
N VAL A 212 -3.45 13.08 8.84
CA VAL A 212 -3.22 14.53 8.78
C VAL A 212 -4.38 15.26 8.07
N SER A 213 -5.61 14.83 8.29
CA SER A 213 -6.81 15.52 7.81
C SER A 213 -7.20 16.65 8.77
N PRO A 214 -7.77 17.77 8.30
CA PRO A 214 -8.31 18.77 9.22
C PRO A 214 -9.53 18.23 9.93
N LEU A 215 -9.73 18.61 11.19
CA LEU A 215 -10.87 18.21 11.99
C LEU A 215 -11.39 19.39 12.81
N PRO A 216 -12.67 19.80 12.68
CA PRO A 216 -13.20 20.97 13.34
C PRO A 216 -13.38 20.73 14.85
N PRO A 217 -12.79 21.57 15.72
CA PRO A 217 -12.89 21.41 17.17
C PRO A 217 -14.31 21.36 17.70
N GLU A 218 -15.21 22.14 17.10
CA GLU A 218 -16.63 22.25 17.50
C GLU A 218 -17.43 20.95 17.28
N VAL A 219 -16.91 20.00 16.51
CA VAL A 219 -17.46 18.65 16.37
C VAL A 219 -16.62 17.65 17.15
N ALA A 220 -15.33 17.60 16.87
CA ALA A 220 -14.44 16.55 17.39
C ALA A 220 -14.28 16.59 18.92
N SER A 221 -14.38 17.77 19.56
CA SER A 221 -14.31 17.86 21.02
C SER A 221 -15.55 17.35 21.76
N LYS A 222 -16.61 16.99 21.05
CA LYS A 222 -17.86 16.48 21.65
C LYS A 222 -17.88 14.98 21.84
N TYR A 223 -17.00 14.25 21.17
CA TYR A 223 -17.05 12.81 21.10
C TYR A 223 -15.67 12.20 21.35
N PHE A 224 -15.62 11.01 21.93
CA PHE A 224 -14.40 10.23 21.96
C PHE A 224 -13.99 9.81 20.55
N PRO A 225 -12.68 9.72 20.27
CA PRO A 225 -12.20 9.28 18.96
C PRO A 225 -12.87 7.97 18.52
N ASP A 226 -13.40 7.97 17.30
CA ASP A 226 -14.03 6.82 16.67
C ASP A 226 -15.19 6.17 17.44
N SER A 227 -15.83 6.90 18.37
CA SER A 227 -17.08 6.43 19.00
C SER A 227 -18.22 6.34 17.97
N ALA A 228 -19.27 5.57 18.29
CA ALA A 228 -20.45 5.45 17.42
C ALA A 228 -21.08 6.82 17.12
N GLU A 229 -21.09 7.71 18.11
CA GLU A 229 -21.57 9.09 17.96
C GLU A 229 -20.65 9.91 17.05
N PHE A 230 -19.31 9.74 17.16
CA PHE A 230 -18.36 10.40 16.26
C PHE A 230 -18.58 9.94 14.82
N ARG A 231 -18.69 8.63 14.57
CA ARG A 231 -18.91 8.06 13.23
C ARG A 231 -20.18 8.63 12.57
N LYS A 232 -21.28 8.78 13.33
CA LYS A 232 -22.54 9.36 12.85
C LYS A 232 -22.46 10.87 12.58
N ASN A 233 -21.55 11.56 13.27
CA ASN A 233 -21.37 13.00 13.17
C ASN A 233 -20.03 13.38 12.52
N PHE A 234 -19.51 12.52 11.65
CA PHE A 234 -18.21 12.73 11.02
C PHE A 234 -18.21 13.97 10.12
N PRO A 235 -17.34 14.97 10.39
CA PRO A 235 -17.21 16.17 9.56
C PRO A 235 -16.30 15.88 8.38
N SER A 236 -16.87 15.73 7.19
CA SER A 236 -16.10 15.43 6.00
C SER A 236 -15.41 16.66 5.42
N SER A 237 -14.13 16.53 5.09
CA SER A 237 -13.38 17.50 4.26
C SER A 237 -13.25 17.06 2.80
N GLY A 238 -13.70 15.85 2.48
CA GLY A 238 -13.59 15.21 1.16
C GLY A 238 -14.74 15.52 0.21
N PRO A 239 -14.72 14.91 -0.99
CA PRO A 239 -15.78 15.08 -1.99
C PRO A 239 -17.12 14.44 -1.59
N TYR A 240 -17.12 13.54 -0.62
CA TYR A 240 -18.33 12.88 -0.11
C TYR A 240 -18.47 13.09 1.39
N TYR A 241 -19.69 13.00 1.89
CA TYR A 241 -20.00 13.00 3.33
C TYR A 241 -20.81 11.77 3.71
N VAL A 242 -20.81 11.40 4.97
CA VAL A 242 -21.60 10.29 5.51
C VAL A 242 -23.06 10.71 5.58
N ASP A 243 -23.90 10.11 4.73
CA ASP A 243 -25.36 10.30 4.74
C ASP A 243 -26.02 9.38 5.77
N SER A 244 -25.61 8.12 5.78
CA SER A 244 -26.05 7.15 6.79
C SER A 244 -24.99 6.08 7.03
N TYR A 245 -24.93 5.59 8.28
CA TYR A 245 -24.07 4.51 8.67
C TYR A 245 -24.79 3.58 9.65
N GLN A 246 -24.87 2.32 9.28
CA GLN A 246 -25.41 1.22 10.08
C GLN A 246 -24.29 0.22 10.29
N ASP A 247 -23.74 0.17 11.52
CA ASP A 247 -22.57 -0.64 11.90
C ASP A 247 -22.73 -2.09 11.43
N GLY A 248 -21.76 -2.60 10.72
CA GLY A 248 -21.73 -3.97 10.20
C GLY A 248 -22.78 -4.29 9.12
N GLN A 249 -23.48 -3.31 8.61
CA GLN A 249 -24.55 -3.51 7.62
C GLN A 249 -24.29 -2.68 6.36
N LYS A 250 -24.32 -1.35 6.48
CA LYS A 250 -24.32 -0.47 5.33
C LYS A 250 -23.78 0.92 5.63
N LEU A 251 -22.93 1.42 4.75
CA LEU A 251 -22.50 2.81 4.70
C LEU A 251 -23.00 3.46 3.41
N VAL A 252 -23.55 4.66 3.52
CA VAL A 252 -23.96 5.48 2.37
C VAL A 252 -23.21 6.81 2.44
N LEU A 253 -22.44 7.09 1.39
CA LEU A 253 -21.78 8.35 1.18
C LEU A 253 -22.47 9.11 0.04
N LYS A 254 -22.72 10.40 0.20
CA LYS A 254 -23.25 11.28 -0.84
C LYS A 254 -22.28 12.38 -1.20
N LYS A 255 -22.29 12.79 -2.45
CA LYS A 255 -21.46 13.89 -2.94
C LYS A 255 -21.76 15.17 -2.14
N ALA A 256 -20.70 15.80 -1.63
CA ALA A 256 -20.79 17.02 -0.86
C ALA A 256 -21.22 18.20 -1.76
N LYS A 257 -22.25 18.93 -1.35
CA LYS A 257 -22.79 20.06 -2.14
C LYS A 257 -21.79 21.19 -2.37
N ASN A 258 -20.87 21.36 -1.41
CA ASN A 258 -19.85 22.41 -1.44
C ASN A 258 -18.53 21.93 -2.04
N PHE A 259 -18.43 20.66 -2.46
CA PHE A 259 -17.25 20.17 -3.14
C PHE A 259 -17.16 20.76 -4.56
N LYS A 260 -16.03 21.35 -4.87
CA LYS A 260 -15.72 21.90 -6.18
C LYS A 260 -14.62 21.06 -6.84
N PRO A 261 -14.92 20.30 -7.90
CA PRO A 261 -13.90 19.45 -8.57
C PRO A 261 -12.66 20.22 -9.02
N GLU A 262 -12.80 21.49 -9.37
CA GLU A 262 -11.69 22.38 -9.72
C GLU A 262 -10.75 22.71 -8.55
N SER A 263 -11.19 22.48 -7.31
CA SER A 263 -10.36 22.63 -6.11
C SER A 263 -9.55 21.39 -5.77
N ASP A 264 -9.77 20.28 -6.48
CA ASP A 264 -9.16 18.98 -6.17
C ASP A 264 -8.62 18.33 -7.46
N GLU A 265 -7.30 18.31 -7.60
CA GLU A 265 -6.64 17.70 -8.77
C GLU A 265 -6.66 16.16 -8.70
N ALA A 266 -6.76 15.61 -7.50
CA ALA A 266 -6.65 14.18 -7.23
C ALA A 266 -7.98 13.42 -7.30
N ARG A 267 -9.13 14.08 -6.98
CA ARG A 267 -10.43 13.41 -6.87
C ARG A 267 -11.45 14.09 -7.78
N LYS A 268 -12.02 13.34 -8.71
CA LYS A 268 -13.04 13.86 -9.67
C LYS A 268 -14.46 13.73 -9.15
N ALA A 269 -14.71 12.78 -8.23
CA ALA A 269 -16.02 12.50 -7.66
C ALA A 269 -17.10 12.31 -8.75
N TYR A 270 -16.89 11.33 -9.63
CA TYR A 270 -17.80 11.11 -10.76
C TYR A 270 -19.20 10.72 -10.30
N VAL A 271 -19.34 9.79 -9.34
CA VAL A 271 -20.66 9.31 -8.89
C VAL A 271 -21.32 10.26 -7.89
N ASP A 272 -22.63 10.20 -7.79
CA ASP A 272 -23.39 11.00 -6.81
C ASP A 272 -23.46 10.35 -5.44
N GLU A 273 -23.36 9.01 -5.43
CA GLU A 273 -23.50 8.20 -4.22
C GLU A 273 -22.54 7.01 -4.25
N ILE A 274 -21.99 6.66 -3.09
CA ILE A 274 -21.24 5.43 -2.86
C ILE A 274 -21.96 4.65 -1.77
N VAL A 275 -22.28 3.39 -2.05
CA VAL A 275 -22.94 2.48 -1.10
C VAL A 275 -22.03 1.30 -0.82
N VAL A 276 -21.68 1.08 0.44
CA VAL A 276 -20.89 -0.08 0.89
C VAL A 276 -21.81 -1.03 1.65
N ASP A 277 -21.85 -2.28 1.21
CA ASP A 277 -22.58 -3.39 1.82
C ASP A 277 -21.59 -4.32 2.55
N PHE A 278 -21.68 -4.39 3.88
CA PHE A 278 -20.83 -5.21 4.74
C PHE A 278 -21.37 -6.63 4.99
N THR A 279 -22.38 -7.07 4.22
CA THR A 279 -23.06 -8.35 4.47
C THR A 279 -22.52 -9.53 3.66
N ALA A 280 -21.47 -9.33 2.84
CA ALA A 280 -20.88 -10.43 2.10
C ALA A 280 -20.13 -11.40 3.05
N ASN A 281 -20.17 -12.69 2.76
CA ASN A 281 -19.64 -13.74 3.61
C ASN A 281 -18.51 -14.58 2.99
N SER A 282 -18.20 -14.34 1.73
CA SER A 282 -17.10 -15.00 1.00
C SER A 282 -16.74 -14.22 -0.26
N GLU A 283 -15.51 -14.43 -0.75
CA GLU A 283 -15.03 -13.90 -2.03
C GLU A 283 -15.94 -14.35 -3.20
N ASP A 284 -16.38 -15.60 -3.18
CA ASP A 284 -17.30 -16.12 -4.19
C ASP A 284 -18.65 -15.39 -4.16
N SER A 285 -19.16 -15.03 -2.98
CA SER A 285 -20.41 -14.26 -2.86
C SER A 285 -20.28 -12.85 -3.41
N ILE A 286 -19.12 -12.21 -3.24
CA ILE A 286 -18.85 -10.90 -3.83
C ILE A 286 -18.83 -10.99 -5.35
N VAL A 287 -18.12 -11.97 -5.91
CA VAL A 287 -18.07 -12.18 -7.37
C VAL A 287 -19.49 -12.44 -7.93
N GLN A 288 -20.30 -13.24 -7.23
CA GLN A 288 -21.70 -13.46 -7.62
C GLN A 288 -22.53 -12.18 -7.60
N LYS A 289 -22.40 -11.33 -6.56
CA LYS A 289 -23.06 -10.00 -6.51
C LYS A 289 -22.65 -9.11 -7.68
N ILE A 290 -21.34 -9.11 -8.04
CA ILE A 290 -20.83 -8.35 -9.19
C ILE A 290 -21.44 -8.87 -10.50
N GLU A 291 -21.45 -10.18 -10.72
CA GLU A 291 -22.03 -10.80 -11.91
C GLU A 291 -23.54 -10.63 -12.02
N ALA A 292 -24.25 -10.56 -10.88
CA ALA A 292 -25.67 -10.26 -10.81
C ALA A 292 -26.01 -8.75 -10.97
N GLY A 293 -24.98 -7.90 -11.00
CA GLY A 293 -25.16 -6.46 -11.03
C GLY A 293 -25.66 -5.84 -9.72
N GLU A 294 -25.50 -6.52 -8.59
CA GLU A 294 -25.84 -6.04 -7.26
C GLU A 294 -24.71 -5.23 -6.63
N ALA A 295 -23.45 -5.54 -6.98
CA ALA A 295 -22.25 -4.78 -6.64
C ALA A 295 -21.44 -4.41 -7.89
N ASP A 296 -20.60 -3.39 -7.79
CA ASP A 296 -19.74 -2.93 -8.87
C ASP A 296 -18.28 -3.35 -8.65
N LEU A 297 -17.84 -3.46 -7.40
CA LEU A 297 -16.51 -3.95 -7.00
C LEU A 297 -16.52 -4.41 -5.54
N SER A 298 -15.38 -5.01 -5.11
CA SER A 298 -15.11 -5.34 -3.70
C SER A 298 -14.40 -4.18 -3.02
N LEU A 299 -14.77 -3.87 -1.77
CA LEU A 299 -13.94 -3.09 -0.86
C LEU A 299 -12.73 -3.96 -0.46
N TYR A 300 -11.56 -3.36 -0.28
CA TYR A 300 -10.37 -4.12 0.02
C TYR A 300 -10.14 -5.24 -0.99
N LEU A 301 -9.60 -4.90 -2.14
CA LEU A 301 -9.35 -5.82 -3.26
C LEU A 301 -8.47 -7.00 -2.86
N ASP A 302 -9.03 -7.95 -2.12
CA ASP A 302 -8.42 -9.25 -1.88
C ASP A 302 -8.30 -10.01 -3.20
N THR A 303 -7.46 -11.03 -3.23
CA THR A 303 -7.28 -11.82 -4.43
C THR A 303 -8.57 -12.60 -4.70
N PRO A 304 -9.33 -12.30 -5.77
CA PRO A 304 -10.53 -13.04 -6.11
C PRO A 304 -10.24 -14.53 -6.30
N PRO A 305 -11.25 -15.43 -6.19
CA PRO A 305 -11.07 -16.85 -6.42
C PRO A 305 -10.40 -17.11 -7.78
N ARG A 306 -9.42 -18.02 -7.83
CA ARG A 306 -8.66 -18.32 -9.07
C ARG A 306 -9.57 -18.74 -10.23
N THR A 307 -10.68 -19.40 -9.93
CA THR A 307 -11.70 -19.78 -10.90
C THR A 307 -12.37 -18.55 -11.50
N ALA A 308 -12.67 -17.54 -10.69
CA ALA A 308 -13.20 -16.26 -11.14
C ALA A 308 -12.18 -15.51 -12.00
N ILE A 309 -10.92 -15.39 -11.55
CA ILE A 309 -9.85 -14.73 -12.32
C ILE A 309 -9.74 -15.34 -13.71
N ARG A 310 -9.65 -16.68 -13.83
CA ARG A 310 -9.56 -17.37 -15.12
C ARG A 310 -10.79 -17.15 -16.00
N ARG A 311 -11.97 -17.16 -15.40
CA ARG A 311 -13.23 -16.91 -16.12
C ARG A 311 -13.27 -15.49 -16.69
N PHE A 312 -12.94 -14.49 -15.87
CA PHE A 312 -12.91 -13.10 -16.31
C PHE A 312 -11.82 -12.86 -17.35
N GLN A 313 -10.62 -13.42 -17.20
CA GLN A 313 -9.56 -13.32 -18.21
C GLN A 313 -10.01 -13.81 -19.60
N THR A 314 -10.86 -14.83 -19.66
CA THR A 314 -11.25 -15.45 -20.93
C THR A 314 -12.56 -14.91 -21.50
N GLN A 315 -13.45 -14.39 -20.66
CA GLN A 315 -14.82 -14.04 -21.06
C GLN A 315 -15.17 -12.56 -20.87
N LYS A 316 -14.48 -11.85 -19.93
CA LYS A 316 -14.79 -10.49 -19.51
C LYS A 316 -13.51 -9.74 -19.14
N ALA A 317 -12.52 -9.76 -20.03
CA ALA A 317 -11.18 -9.23 -19.74
C ALA A 317 -11.18 -7.73 -19.37
N GLU A 318 -12.13 -6.96 -19.91
CA GLU A 318 -12.33 -5.53 -19.60
C GLU A 318 -12.82 -5.26 -18.18
N GLN A 319 -13.36 -6.27 -17.49
CA GLN A 319 -13.81 -6.20 -16.11
C GLN A 319 -12.76 -6.72 -15.11
N LEU A 320 -11.57 -7.07 -15.58
CA LEU A 320 -10.48 -7.60 -14.78
C LEU A 320 -9.29 -6.64 -14.80
N HIS A 321 -9.04 -5.98 -13.69
CA HIS A 321 -7.96 -5.02 -13.53
C HIS A 321 -6.84 -5.62 -12.68
N SER A 322 -5.60 -5.34 -13.04
CA SER A 322 -4.42 -5.81 -12.29
C SER A 322 -3.32 -4.76 -12.32
N SER A 323 -2.75 -4.45 -11.15
CA SER A 323 -1.63 -3.54 -11.02
C SER A 323 -0.61 -4.03 -10.00
N ASN A 324 0.67 -3.63 -10.15
CA ASN A 324 1.69 -3.91 -9.16
C ASN A 324 1.31 -3.23 -7.84
N SER A 325 1.48 -3.97 -6.73
CA SER A 325 1.08 -3.47 -5.42
C SER A 325 2.27 -3.01 -4.57
N GLY A 326 3.49 -3.34 -4.96
CA GLY A 326 4.66 -3.20 -4.10
C GLY A 326 4.67 -4.15 -2.90
N ALA A 327 3.59 -4.89 -2.67
CA ALA A 327 3.55 -5.89 -1.61
C ALA A 327 4.29 -7.16 -2.03
N ALA A 328 5.08 -7.74 -1.13
CA ALA A 328 5.91 -8.90 -1.43
C ALA A 328 5.87 -9.93 -0.32
N ASN A 329 6.18 -11.18 -0.68
CA ASN A 329 6.43 -12.25 0.27
C ASN A 329 7.91 -12.62 0.30
N PHE A 330 8.38 -12.92 1.50
CA PHE A 330 9.77 -13.27 1.79
C PHE A 330 9.85 -14.51 2.67
N ILE A 331 10.92 -15.29 2.52
CA ILE A 331 11.39 -16.17 3.60
C ILE A 331 12.23 -15.32 4.53
N THR A 332 11.92 -15.34 5.82
CA THR A 332 12.74 -14.69 6.85
C THR A 332 13.34 -15.73 7.78
N PHE A 333 14.40 -15.38 8.50
CA PHE A 333 15.22 -16.31 9.27
C PHE A 333 15.23 -15.96 10.75
N ASN A 334 15.39 -16.98 11.60
CA ASN A 334 15.69 -16.81 13.01
C ASN A 334 17.12 -17.29 13.29
N ALA A 335 18.04 -16.35 13.36
CA ALA A 335 19.43 -16.62 13.73
C ALA A 335 19.87 -15.78 14.94
N ARG A 336 18.90 -15.38 15.79
CA ARG A 336 19.15 -14.71 17.07
C ARG A 336 20.09 -15.54 17.94
N PRO A 337 20.86 -14.92 18.86
CA PRO A 337 21.73 -15.66 19.76
C PRO A 337 21.00 -16.74 20.59
N GLU A 338 19.74 -16.51 20.92
CA GLU A 338 18.89 -17.42 21.69
C GLU A 338 18.42 -18.64 20.87
N ALA A 339 18.41 -18.55 19.53
CA ALA A 339 18.05 -19.66 18.66
C ALA A 339 19.23 -20.65 18.56
N GLN A 340 19.12 -21.75 19.29
CA GLN A 340 20.21 -22.76 19.43
C GLN A 340 19.94 -24.06 18.65
N SER A 341 18.96 -24.07 17.73
CA SER A 341 18.69 -25.21 16.85
C SER A 341 19.83 -25.43 15.84
N ASP A 342 19.95 -26.65 15.31
CA ASP A 342 20.87 -26.95 14.22
C ASP A 342 20.53 -26.13 12.96
N GLY A 343 19.21 -25.89 12.71
CA GLY A 343 18.73 -25.05 11.62
C GLY A 343 19.16 -23.59 11.79
N ALA A 344 19.00 -22.99 12.97
CA ALA A 344 19.44 -21.63 13.24
C ALA A 344 20.97 -21.49 13.08
N ASN A 345 21.74 -22.50 13.57
CA ASN A 345 23.20 -22.54 13.40
C ASN A 345 23.61 -22.63 11.92
N ALA A 346 22.88 -23.40 11.12
CA ALA A 346 23.08 -23.49 9.68
C ALA A 346 22.82 -22.15 8.99
N LEU A 347 21.71 -21.45 9.34
CA LEU A 347 21.32 -20.17 8.74
C LEU A 347 22.30 -19.01 9.01
N ARG A 348 23.13 -19.10 10.06
CA ARG A 348 24.20 -18.13 10.30
C ARG A 348 25.29 -18.18 9.21
N LYS A 349 25.38 -19.29 8.44
CA LYS A 349 26.31 -19.44 7.32
C LYS A 349 25.72 -18.84 6.05
N PRO A 350 26.37 -17.87 5.38
CA PRO A 350 25.88 -17.28 4.14
C PRO A 350 25.61 -18.31 3.04
N GLU A 351 26.46 -19.34 2.93
CA GLU A 351 26.33 -20.40 1.92
C GLU A 351 25.00 -21.18 2.07
N VAL A 352 24.49 -21.36 3.29
CA VAL A 352 23.20 -22.01 3.52
C VAL A 352 22.04 -21.12 3.06
N ARG A 353 22.11 -19.81 3.32
CA ARG A 353 21.09 -18.86 2.82
C ARG A 353 21.14 -18.75 1.30
N GLN A 354 22.34 -18.77 0.69
CA GLN A 354 22.48 -18.85 -0.77
C GLN A 354 21.90 -20.15 -1.34
N ALA A 355 22.14 -21.28 -0.68
CA ALA A 355 21.59 -22.56 -1.09
C ALA A 355 20.05 -22.54 -1.08
N LEU A 356 19.42 -22.01 -0.01
CA LEU A 356 17.98 -21.80 0.07
C LEU A 356 17.48 -20.90 -1.07
N THR A 357 18.20 -19.81 -1.37
CA THR A 357 17.83 -18.86 -2.44
C THR A 357 17.81 -19.54 -3.81
N TYR A 358 18.83 -20.38 -4.10
CA TYR A 358 18.88 -21.16 -5.34
C TYR A 358 17.86 -22.31 -5.37
N ALA A 359 17.49 -22.89 -4.22
CA ALA A 359 16.52 -23.99 -4.17
C ALA A 359 15.08 -23.55 -4.44
N VAL A 360 14.73 -22.29 -4.17
CA VAL A 360 13.36 -21.78 -4.33
C VAL A 360 12.99 -21.63 -5.81
N ASN A 361 11.86 -22.18 -6.20
CA ASN A 361 11.27 -22.04 -7.53
C ASN A 361 10.23 -20.89 -7.55
N ARG A 362 10.69 -19.68 -7.82
CA ARG A 362 9.82 -18.48 -7.86
C ARG A 362 8.76 -18.56 -8.94
N ALA A 363 9.07 -19.20 -10.08
CA ALA A 363 8.09 -19.40 -11.15
C ALA A 363 6.93 -20.30 -10.71
N HIS A 364 7.21 -21.37 -9.92
CA HIS A 364 6.18 -22.21 -9.32
C HIS A 364 5.32 -21.41 -8.33
N LEU A 365 5.95 -20.62 -7.45
CA LEU A 365 5.23 -19.78 -6.50
C LEU A 365 4.30 -18.77 -7.17
N VAL A 366 4.71 -18.15 -8.28
CA VAL A 366 3.83 -17.30 -9.09
C VAL A 366 2.61 -18.08 -9.60
N GLN A 367 2.77 -19.33 -10.07
CA GLN A 367 1.64 -20.16 -10.48
C GLN A 367 0.73 -20.51 -9.28
N VAL A 368 1.32 -20.76 -8.12
CA VAL A 368 0.58 -20.99 -6.86
C VAL A 368 -0.27 -19.77 -6.49
N GLN A 369 0.17 -18.55 -6.79
CA GLN A 369 -0.60 -17.34 -6.54
C GLN A 369 -1.71 -17.04 -7.57
N GLY A 370 -1.75 -17.73 -8.69
CA GLY A 370 -2.75 -17.50 -9.76
C GLY A 370 -2.13 -17.07 -11.10
N GLY A 371 -0.81 -17.14 -11.23
CA GLY A 371 -0.07 -16.81 -12.44
C GLY A 371 0.38 -15.35 -12.52
N PRO A 372 0.92 -14.92 -13.66
CA PRO A 372 1.52 -13.59 -13.84
C PRO A 372 0.56 -12.41 -13.63
N ILE A 373 -0.75 -12.64 -13.68
CA ILE A 373 -1.75 -11.61 -13.36
C ILE A 373 -1.81 -11.29 -11.86
N ALA A 374 -1.46 -12.25 -11.00
CA ALA A 374 -1.57 -12.15 -9.54
C ALA A 374 -0.23 -11.89 -8.84
N ALA A 375 0.88 -12.30 -9.46
CA ALA A 375 2.22 -12.11 -8.89
C ALA A 375 3.30 -12.11 -9.97
N VAL A 376 4.45 -11.51 -9.63
CA VAL A 376 5.68 -11.58 -10.44
C VAL A 376 6.85 -12.06 -9.58
N PRO A 377 7.83 -12.79 -10.13
CA PRO A 377 9.01 -13.19 -9.36
C PRO A 377 9.73 -11.98 -8.79
N LEU A 378 10.23 -12.08 -7.56
CA LEU A 378 11.02 -11.04 -6.91
C LEU A 378 12.39 -11.60 -6.53
N SER A 379 13.47 -10.89 -6.91
CA SER A 379 14.87 -11.30 -6.69
C SER A 379 15.66 -10.36 -5.77
N GLN A 380 15.08 -9.22 -5.40
CA GLN A 380 15.68 -8.16 -4.61
C GLN A 380 14.76 -7.73 -3.46
N ILE A 381 15.26 -6.92 -2.53
CA ILE A 381 14.48 -6.51 -1.35
C ILE A 381 13.47 -5.41 -1.68
N ILE A 382 13.88 -4.36 -2.43
CA ILE A 382 12.97 -3.28 -2.83
C ILE A 382 12.03 -3.79 -3.94
N THR A 383 10.74 -3.51 -3.78
CA THR A 383 9.68 -3.88 -4.75
C THR A 383 9.43 -2.78 -5.78
N SER A 384 8.73 -3.12 -6.86
CA SER A 384 8.66 -2.29 -8.08
C SER A 384 8.04 -0.90 -7.90
N THR A 385 7.22 -0.69 -6.86
CA THR A 385 6.57 0.60 -6.58
C THR A 385 7.31 1.45 -5.55
N ILE A 386 8.42 0.95 -4.97
CA ILE A 386 9.14 1.60 -3.88
C ILE A 386 10.30 2.43 -4.44
N LEU A 387 10.55 3.58 -3.83
CA LEU A 387 11.64 4.48 -4.19
C LEU A 387 13.01 3.79 -4.11
N GLY A 388 13.79 3.91 -5.18
CA GLY A 388 15.10 3.25 -5.31
C GLY A 388 15.04 1.91 -6.03
N TYR A 389 13.85 1.47 -6.48
CA TYR A 389 13.75 0.25 -7.28
C TYR A 389 14.49 0.38 -8.61
N GLU A 390 15.39 -0.55 -8.85
CA GLU A 390 16.08 -0.81 -10.11
C GLU A 390 16.18 -2.34 -10.24
N ALA A 391 15.58 -2.91 -11.26
CA ALA A 391 15.49 -4.37 -11.39
C ALA A 391 16.89 -5.00 -11.52
N PHE A 392 17.20 -5.96 -10.64
CA PHE A 392 18.40 -6.79 -10.70
C PHE A 392 18.16 -8.14 -10.03
N ASP A 393 19.03 -9.10 -10.29
CA ASP A 393 19.00 -10.42 -9.65
C ASP A 393 20.43 -10.83 -9.24
N PRO A 394 20.75 -10.87 -7.93
CA PRO A 394 22.06 -11.30 -7.47
C PRO A 394 22.28 -12.83 -7.55
N TYR A 395 21.19 -13.61 -7.67
CA TYR A 395 21.20 -15.07 -7.65
C TYR A 395 20.31 -15.64 -8.76
N PRO A 396 20.63 -15.35 -10.05
CA PRO A 396 19.76 -15.71 -11.16
C PRO A 396 19.68 -17.23 -11.36
N THR A 397 18.48 -17.70 -11.71
CA THR A 397 18.23 -19.08 -12.12
C THR A 397 17.43 -19.09 -13.42
N GLU A 398 17.62 -20.12 -14.24
CA GLU A 398 16.94 -20.22 -15.53
C GLU A 398 15.41 -20.19 -15.36
N GLY A 399 14.75 -19.20 -15.93
CA GLY A 399 13.29 -19.04 -15.86
C GLY A 399 12.74 -18.88 -14.43
N ASN A 400 13.55 -18.48 -13.46
CA ASN A 400 13.21 -18.40 -12.03
C ASN A 400 12.75 -19.74 -11.42
N LYS A 401 13.20 -20.88 -11.96
CA LYS A 401 12.78 -22.23 -11.55
C LYS A 401 13.59 -22.83 -10.41
N GLY A 402 14.57 -22.06 -9.90
CA GLY A 402 15.54 -22.57 -8.93
C GLY A 402 16.66 -23.40 -9.60
N ASP A 403 17.68 -23.75 -8.80
CA ASP A 403 18.81 -24.60 -9.19
C ASP A 403 19.20 -25.50 -8.00
N ALA A 404 18.57 -26.67 -7.95
CA ALA A 404 18.80 -27.65 -6.89
C ALA A 404 20.24 -28.21 -6.88
N ALA A 405 20.91 -28.27 -8.04
CA ALA A 405 22.28 -28.75 -8.12
C ALA A 405 23.24 -27.75 -7.49
N LYS A 406 23.08 -26.46 -7.80
CA LYS A 406 23.84 -25.36 -7.18
C LYS A 406 23.59 -25.27 -5.68
N ALA A 407 22.33 -25.44 -5.25
CA ALA A 407 21.98 -25.46 -3.83
C ALA A 407 22.68 -26.61 -3.08
N LYS A 408 22.73 -27.82 -3.63
CA LYS A 408 23.47 -28.96 -3.04
C LYS A 408 24.97 -28.67 -2.92
N GLU A 409 25.59 -28.10 -3.96
CA GLU A 409 27.00 -27.71 -3.94
C GLU A 409 27.29 -26.75 -2.76
N LEU A 410 26.44 -25.72 -2.59
CA LEU A 410 26.57 -24.73 -1.53
C LEU A 410 26.39 -25.36 -0.13
N LEU A 411 25.39 -26.24 0.04
CA LEU A 411 25.19 -26.97 1.28
C LEU A 411 26.38 -27.84 1.64
N ALA A 412 26.95 -28.58 0.68
CA ALA A 412 28.12 -29.39 0.90
C ALA A 412 29.33 -28.54 1.31
N LYS A 413 29.54 -27.39 0.65
CA LYS A 413 30.57 -26.41 0.99
C LYS A 413 30.39 -25.86 2.41
N ALA A 414 29.14 -25.64 2.83
CA ALA A 414 28.77 -25.18 4.17
C ALA A 414 28.94 -26.27 5.26
N GLY A 415 29.26 -27.52 4.87
CA GLY A 415 29.40 -28.65 5.79
C GLY A 415 28.12 -29.49 5.96
N TYR A 416 27.17 -29.38 5.05
CA TYR A 416 25.91 -30.13 5.05
C TYR A 416 25.74 -30.98 3.78
N PRO A 417 26.69 -31.93 3.48
CA PRO A 417 26.63 -32.71 2.24
C PRO A 417 25.42 -33.66 2.17
N ASN A 418 24.83 -34.00 3.30
CA ASN A 418 23.64 -34.86 3.41
C ASN A 418 22.33 -34.08 3.52
N GLY A 419 22.38 -32.76 3.31
CA GLY A 419 21.21 -31.87 3.45
C GLY A 419 21.08 -31.25 4.84
N VAL A 420 20.01 -30.47 4.99
CA VAL A 420 19.70 -29.73 6.24
C VAL A 420 18.20 -29.74 6.50
N LYS A 421 17.82 -29.72 7.78
CA LYS A 421 16.40 -29.66 8.20
C LYS A 421 16.12 -28.35 8.91
N PHE A 422 14.94 -27.74 8.63
CA PHE A 422 14.47 -26.53 9.27
C PHE A 422 13.06 -26.68 9.82
N ASP A 423 12.82 -26.12 10.99
CA ASP A 423 11.49 -25.85 11.51
C ASP A 423 10.95 -24.57 10.84
N ALA A 424 9.92 -24.73 9.98
CA ALA A 424 9.39 -23.71 9.11
C ALA A 424 7.99 -23.28 9.53
N ILE A 425 7.85 -22.07 10.09
CA ILE A 425 6.56 -21.55 10.50
C ILE A 425 5.82 -20.87 9.34
N TYR A 426 4.50 -20.94 9.35
CA TYR A 426 3.63 -20.24 8.42
C TYR A 426 2.31 -19.82 9.08
N ARG A 427 1.65 -18.78 8.55
CA ARG A 427 0.33 -18.34 9.03
C ARG A 427 -0.76 -19.29 8.53
N THR A 428 -1.72 -19.68 9.41
CA THR A 428 -2.83 -20.59 9.05
C THR A 428 -3.90 -19.89 8.20
N THR A 429 -3.52 -19.40 7.03
CA THR A 429 -4.43 -18.93 6.00
C THR A 429 -4.18 -19.72 4.73
N ALA A 430 -5.19 -19.87 3.87
CA ALA A 430 -5.09 -20.64 2.62
C ALA A 430 -3.91 -20.18 1.74
N GLN A 431 -3.64 -18.88 1.69
CA GLN A 431 -2.52 -18.32 0.92
C GLN A 431 -1.17 -18.78 1.47
N PHE A 432 -0.91 -18.60 2.76
CA PHE A 432 0.39 -18.93 3.35
C PHE A 432 0.62 -20.43 3.47
N GLU A 433 -0.43 -21.23 3.63
CA GLU A 433 -0.35 -22.68 3.57
C GLU A 433 0.07 -23.15 2.19
N ALA A 434 -0.53 -22.60 1.12
CA ALA A 434 -0.15 -22.93 -0.26
C ALA A 434 1.32 -22.54 -0.55
N ILE A 435 1.80 -21.39 -0.06
CA ILE A 435 3.20 -20.99 -0.16
C ILE A 435 4.10 -22.00 0.57
N ALA A 436 3.75 -22.38 1.80
CA ALA A 436 4.55 -23.26 2.65
C ALA A 436 4.70 -24.65 2.02
N VAL A 437 3.62 -25.22 1.49
CA VAL A 437 3.63 -26.51 0.79
C VAL A 437 4.51 -26.43 -0.47
N ALA A 438 4.32 -25.39 -1.29
CA ALA A 438 5.09 -25.23 -2.53
C ALA A 438 6.59 -25.05 -2.27
N VAL A 439 6.97 -24.20 -1.30
CA VAL A 439 8.39 -24.03 -0.92
C VAL A 439 8.98 -25.34 -0.42
N LYS A 440 8.26 -26.09 0.43
CA LYS A 440 8.70 -27.40 0.93
C LYS A 440 8.98 -28.38 -0.20
N GLU A 441 8.10 -28.45 -1.19
CA GLU A 441 8.27 -29.32 -2.37
C GLU A 441 9.49 -28.89 -3.21
N ASP A 442 9.63 -27.58 -3.48
CA ASP A 442 10.70 -27.02 -4.30
C ASP A 442 12.09 -27.29 -3.70
N VAL A 443 12.26 -27.02 -2.40
CA VAL A 443 13.57 -27.13 -1.76
C VAL A 443 14.01 -28.57 -1.46
N ALA A 444 13.07 -29.51 -1.45
CA ALA A 444 13.35 -30.93 -1.20
C ALA A 444 14.35 -31.52 -2.19
N ALA A 445 14.28 -31.11 -3.47
CA ALA A 445 15.23 -31.54 -4.50
C ALA A 445 16.69 -31.13 -4.21
N ALA A 446 16.90 -30.10 -3.40
CA ALA A 446 18.21 -29.65 -2.95
C ALA A 446 18.69 -30.36 -1.67
N GLY A 447 17.92 -31.28 -1.09
CA GLY A 447 18.23 -31.95 0.18
C GLY A 447 17.85 -31.10 1.40
N ILE A 448 16.95 -30.14 1.23
CA ILE A 448 16.45 -29.29 2.34
C ILE A 448 15.09 -29.85 2.79
N GLU A 449 15.02 -30.26 4.04
CA GLU A 449 13.78 -30.78 4.65
C GLU A 449 13.11 -29.66 5.47
N LEU A 450 11.81 -29.41 5.23
CA LEU A 450 11.02 -28.48 6.02
C LEU A 450 9.99 -29.20 6.88
N ASN A 451 10.07 -29.00 8.19
CA ASN A 451 9.03 -29.34 9.15
C ASN A 451 8.07 -28.15 9.28
N LEU A 452 6.89 -28.25 8.66
CA LEU A 452 5.92 -27.15 8.62
C LEU A 452 5.17 -27.02 9.94
N ILE A 453 5.20 -25.84 10.55
CA ILE A 453 4.58 -25.51 11.83
C ILE A 453 3.54 -24.40 11.63
N PRO A 454 2.24 -24.70 11.76
CA PRO A 454 1.18 -23.71 11.60
C PRO A 454 1.10 -22.78 12.81
N VAL A 455 0.96 -21.47 12.55
CA VAL A 455 0.78 -20.43 13.58
C VAL A 455 -0.47 -19.61 13.25
N PRO A 456 -1.46 -19.49 14.16
CA PRO A 456 -2.63 -18.66 13.94
C PRO A 456 -2.28 -17.20 13.66
N PRO A 457 -2.93 -16.52 12.71
CA PRO A 457 -2.64 -15.11 12.39
C PRO A 457 -2.70 -14.16 13.60
N THR A 458 -3.63 -14.39 14.52
CA THR A 458 -3.78 -13.59 15.74
C THR A 458 -2.62 -13.75 16.73
N GLN A 459 -1.86 -14.85 16.65
CA GLN A 459 -0.70 -15.12 17.50
C GLN A 459 0.64 -14.85 16.79
N TRP A 460 0.61 -14.56 15.51
CA TRP A 460 1.79 -14.50 14.66
C TRP A 460 2.88 -13.59 15.19
N TYR A 461 2.55 -12.32 15.43
CA TYR A 461 3.56 -11.35 15.88
C TYR A 461 4.10 -11.66 17.27
N ALA A 462 3.25 -12.07 18.21
CA ALA A 462 3.68 -12.49 19.52
C ALA A 462 4.64 -13.70 19.44
N PHE A 463 4.33 -14.66 18.55
CA PHE A 463 5.14 -15.86 18.36
C PHE A 463 6.53 -15.55 17.77
N ILE A 464 6.62 -14.75 16.71
CA ILE A 464 7.91 -14.43 16.07
C ILE A 464 8.77 -13.48 16.91
N GLN A 465 8.16 -12.68 17.78
CA GLN A 465 8.85 -11.74 18.67
C GLN A 465 9.39 -12.42 19.93
N ASP A 466 8.76 -13.48 20.40
CA ASP A 466 9.23 -14.21 21.59
C ASP A 466 10.54 -14.96 21.28
N ALA A 467 11.62 -14.57 21.96
CA ALA A 467 12.93 -15.21 21.84
C ALA A 467 12.93 -16.70 22.23
N LYS A 468 11.91 -17.16 22.98
CA LYS A 468 11.77 -18.56 23.37
C LYS A 468 11.05 -19.42 22.35
N SER A 469 10.36 -18.80 21.38
CA SER A 469 9.66 -19.51 20.31
C SER A 469 10.65 -20.22 19.40
N ARG A 470 10.38 -21.50 19.14
CA ARG A 470 11.26 -22.36 18.33
C ARG A 470 10.83 -22.33 16.89
N TRP A 471 11.65 -21.79 16.04
CA TRP A 471 11.52 -21.80 14.59
C TRP A 471 12.86 -21.39 13.95
N ASP A 472 13.12 -21.86 12.74
CA ASP A 472 14.35 -21.56 12.00
C ASP A 472 14.04 -20.61 10.85
N ILE A 473 13.01 -20.93 10.03
CA ILE A 473 12.58 -20.10 8.91
C ILE A 473 11.09 -19.76 9.03
N SER A 474 10.75 -18.60 8.50
CA SER A 474 9.34 -18.17 8.40
C SER A 474 8.96 -18.03 6.93
N LEU A 475 7.91 -18.74 6.53
CA LEU A 475 7.26 -18.67 5.22
C LEU A 475 6.08 -17.68 5.22
N GLY A 476 5.85 -17.01 6.35
CA GLY A 476 4.82 -16.00 6.55
C GLY A 476 5.31 -14.56 6.48
N GLY A 477 6.57 -14.34 6.07
CA GLY A 477 7.14 -13.00 5.90
C GLY A 477 6.47 -12.26 4.75
N GLN A 478 6.03 -11.04 5.02
CA GLN A 478 5.46 -10.17 3.99
C GLN A 478 5.81 -8.71 4.26
N PHE A 479 5.81 -7.95 3.18
CA PHE A 479 5.91 -6.50 3.17
C PHE A 479 4.76 -5.95 2.33
N ALA A 480 4.24 -4.81 2.72
CA ALA A 480 3.42 -3.96 1.88
C ALA A 480 3.96 -2.53 1.99
N PRO A 481 3.86 -1.70 0.95
CA PRO A 481 4.17 -0.28 1.07
C PRO A 481 3.40 0.31 2.24
N ASP A 482 4.07 1.15 3.01
CA ASP A 482 3.46 1.77 4.17
C ASP A 482 2.52 2.91 3.75
N TRP A 483 1.70 3.37 4.68
CA TRP A 483 0.66 4.39 4.47
C TRP A 483 1.18 5.72 3.89
N GLN A 484 2.45 6.03 4.07
CA GLN A 484 3.11 7.17 3.44
C GLN A 484 3.39 6.99 1.93
N GLY A 485 3.06 5.82 1.35
CA GLY A 485 3.26 5.52 -0.06
C GLY A 485 4.63 4.89 -0.38
N PRO A 486 5.27 5.23 -1.49
CA PRO A 486 6.42 4.50 -2.05
C PRO A 486 7.76 4.75 -1.33
N SER A 487 7.76 5.04 -0.05
CA SER A 487 8.99 5.30 0.72
C SER A 487 9.74 4.01 1.07
N THR A 488 11.07 4.06 1.04
CA THR A 488 11.95 2.97 1.46
C THR A 488 12.25 2.99 2.96
N ARG A 489 11.73 3.98 3.69
CA ARG A 489 11.97 4.22 5.12
C ARG A 489 11.79 2.96 5.96
N MET A 490 10.64 2.29 5.84
CA MET A 490 10.33 1.16 6.68
C MET A 490 11.23 -0.04 6.36
N LEU A 491 11.48 -0.31 5.11
CA LEU A 491 12.14 -1.53 4.64
C LEU A 491 13.65 -1.50 4.91
N LEU A 492 14.39 -0.64 4.22
CA LEU A 492 15.85 -0.54 4.37
C LEU A 492 16.27 0.49 5.43
N GLY A 493 15.49 1.52 5.67
CA GLY A 493 15.76 2.53 6.70
C GLY A 493 15.35 2.10 8.11
N GLY A 494 14.43 1.14 8.22
CA GLY A 494 13.87 0.64 9.48
C GLY A 494 14.22 -0.81 9.75
N TRP A 495 13.53 -1.74 9.11
CA TRP A 495 13.56 -3.16 9.47
C TRP A 495 14.91 -3.82 9.30
N LEU A 496 15.65 -3.51 8.24
CA LEU A 496 16.96 -4.09 7.96
C LEU A 496 18.13 -3.21 8.39
N ASN A 497 17.86 -1.98 8.85
CA ASN A 497 18.86 -1.10 9.43
C ASN A 497 19.09 -1.44 10.91
N SER A 498 20.30 -1.88 11.28
CA SER A 498 20.61 -2.31 12.65
C SER A 498 20.63 -1.17 13.67
N ASP A 499 20.77 0.09 13.25
CA ASP A 499 20.69 1.25 14.15
C ASP A 499 19.23 1.55 14.52
N ALA A 500 18.29 1.28 13.60
CA ALA A 500 16.85 1.44 13.82
C ALA A 500 16.21 0.17 14.44
N SER A 501 16.68 -1.01 14.05
CA SER A 501 16.21 -2.32 14.51
C SER A 501 17.38 -3.21 14.94
N PRO A 502 17.98 -2.97 16.12
CA PRO A 502 19.04 -3.82 16.65
C PRO A 502 18.60 -5.28 16.81
N CYS A 503 19.59 -6.21 16.77
CA CYS A 503 19.33 -7.62 17.06
C CYS A 503 18.67 -7.80 18.43
N GLY A 504 17.63 -8.63 18.49
CA GLY A 504 16.90 -8.92 19.73
C GLY A 504 15.90 -7.85 20.16
N THR A 505 15.79 -6.71 19.48
CA THR A 505 14.68 -5.79 19.66
C THR A 505 13.47 -6.24 18.83
N GLY A 506 12.71 -7.04 19.41
CA GLY A 506 11.27 -7.25 19.27
C GLY A 506 10.71 -7.81 18.00
N ASN A 507 11.15 -7.61 16.75
CA ASN A 507 10.18 -8.03 15.74
C ASN A 507 10.64 -8.32 14.31
N VAL A 508 11.61 -7.64 13.76
CA VAL A 508 11.84 -7.78 12.32
C VAL A 508 13.26 -8.18 11.96
N ASN A 509 14.23 -7.84 12.80
CA ASN A 509 15.62 -8.26 12.62
C ASN A 509 15.94 -9.56 13.36
N SER A 510 15.15 -10.61 13.15
CA SER A 510 15.36 -11.93 13.76
C SER A 510 16.56 -12.69 13.20
N ILE A 511 17.08 -12.29 12.04
CA ILE A 511 18.36 -12.79 11.51
C ILE A 511 19.56 -12.11 12.18
N CYS A 512 19.36 -11.06 12.96
CA CYS A 512 20.39 -10.21 13.52
C CYS A 512 21.30 -9.60 12.42
N TYR A 513 20.69 -9.23 11.31
CA TYR A 513 21.40 -8.58 10.23
C TYR A 513 21.96 -7.24 10.69
N SER A 514 23.23 -6.99 10.40
CA SER A 514 23.91 -5.72 10.65
C SER A 514 24.89 -5.46 9.52
N ASN A 515 24.73 -4.33 8.86
CA ASN A 515 25.61 -3.89 7.80
C ASN A 515 25.86 -2.38 7.93
N THR A 516 27.10 -2.00 8.24
CA THR A 516 27.48 -0.61 8.50
C THR A 516 27.34 0.28 7.27
N GLU A 517 27.51 -0.26 6.06
CA GLU A 517 27.34 0.50 4.82
C GLU A 517 25.83 0.77 4.55
N LEU A 518 24.95 -0.19 4.85
CA LEU A 518 23.50 0.05 4.82
C LEU A 518 23.11 1.18 5.79
N ASN A 519 23.56 1.09 7.06
CA ASN A 519 23.23 2.09 8.06
C ASN A 519 23.71 3.49 7.63
N LYS A 520 24.92 3.57 7.07
CA LYS A 520 25.48 4.81 6.52
C LYS A 520 24.66 5.34 5.35
N LEU A 521 24.32 4.49 4.37
CA LEU A 521 23.49 4.87 3.21
C LEU A 521 22.10 5.36 3.64
N ALA A 522 21.49 4.71 4.63
CA ALA A 522 20.22 5.16 5.19
C ALA A 522 20.34 6.54 5.85
N ALA A 523 21.41 6.77 6.65
CA ALA A 523 21.66 8.08 7.28
C ALA A 523 21.90 9.19 6.24
N GLU A 524 22.53 8.88 5.11
CA GLU A 524 22.72 9.81 3.98
C GLU A 524 21.42 10.02 3.17
N ALA A 525 20.58 9.00 3.03
CA ALA A 525 19.36 9.04 2.24
C ALA A 525 18.29 9.92 2.89
N PHE A 526 18.10 9.84 4.21
CA PHE A 526 17.03 10.59 4.90
C PHE A 526 17.08 12.10 4.68
N PRO A 527 18.21 12.80 4.77
CA PRO A 527 18.29 14.24 4.49
C PRO A 527 18.48 14.59 3.00
N SER A 528 18.56 13.60 2.11
CA SER A 528 18.86 13.81 0.68
C SER A 528 17.64 14.35 -0.09
N ASP A 529 17.86 15.25 -1.03
CA ASP A 529 16.84 15.68 -2.01
C ASP A 529 16.63 14.65 -3.13
N ASN A 530 17.57 13.71 -3.29
CA ASN A 530 17.49 12.61 -4.27
C ASN A 530 17.95 11.30 -3.63
N PRO A 531 17.15 10.68 -2.75
CA PRO A 531 17.55 9.48 -2.02
C PRO A 531 17.51 8.19 -2.86
N GLY A 532 16.82 8.19 -4.02
CA GLY A 532 16.65 6.99 -4.86
C GLY A 532 17.93 6.23 -5.15
N PRO A 533 19.00 6.87 -5.70
CA PRO A 533 20.28 6.19 -5.96
C PRO A 533 20.95 5.59 -4.72
N LEU A 534 20.78 6.21 -3.55
CA LEU A 534 21.31 5.70 -2.28
C LEU A 534 20.56 4.43 -1.86
N TRP A 535 19.25 4.43 -1.99
CA TRP A 535 18.43 3.25 -1.72
C TRP A 535 18.66 2.13 -2.73
N THR A 536 18.89 2.42 -4.02
CA THR A 536 19.30 1.42 -5.01
C THR A 536 20.63 0.75 -4.63
N LYS A 537 21.62 1.55 -4.19
CA LYS A 537 22.89 1.01 -3.72
C LYS A 537 22.72 0.15 -2.48
N ALA A 538 21.90 0.59 -1.53
CA ALA A 538 21.59 -0.16 -0.31
C ALA A 538 20.91 -1.49 -0.63
N ASP A 539 19.93 -1.51 -1.55
CA ASP A 539 19.25 -2.74 -1.97
C ASP A 539 20.21 -3.77 -2.60
N LYS A 540 21.13 -3.32 -3.46
CA LYS A 540 22.14 -4.21 -4.06
C LYS A 540 23.03 -4.89 -2.99
N ILE A 541 23.41 -4.16 -1.94
CA ILE A 541 24.19 -4.70 -0.82
C ILE A 541 23.35 -5.70 -0.03
N VAL A 542 22.17 -5.29 0.40
CA VAL A 542 21.32 -6.11 1.27
C VAL A 542 20.84 -7.38 0.57
N SER A 543 20.45 -7.26 -0.71
CA SER A 543 20.00 -8.43 -1.50
C SER A 543 21.14 -9.45 -1.71
N ALA A 544 22.38 -8.98 -1.82
CA ALA A 544 23.54 -9.87 -1.90
C ALA A 544 23.86 -10.56 -0.56
N ASP A 545 23.56 -9.93 0.57
CA ASP A 545 23.80 -10.49 1.91
C ASP A 545 22.71 -11.51 2.35
N ILE A 546 21.55 -11.50 1.70
CA ILE A 546 20.41 -12.40 1.95
C ILE A 546 19.99 -12.39 3.43
N PRO A 547 19.58 -11.26 4.01
CA PRO A 547 18.91 -11.29 5.31
C PRO A 547 17.51 -11.92 5.22
N TRP A 548 16.86 -11.78 4.07
CA TRP A 548 15.62 -12.41 3.66
C TRP A 548 15.73 -12.96 2.24
N ILE A 549 14.93 -13.95 1.88
CA ILE A 549 14.82 -14.43 0.49
C ILE A 549 13.53 -13.87 -0.12
N PRO A 550 13.63 -12.99 -1.12
CA PRO A 550 12.48 -12.54 -1.89
C PRO A 550 11.85 -13.70 -2.68
N LEU A 551 10.53 -13.81 -2.65
CA LEU A 551 9.78 -14.86 -3.35
C LEU A 551 9.07 -14.30 -4.59
N PHE A 552 8.13 -13.40 -4.36
CA PHE A 552 7.37 -12.74 -5.40
C PHE A 552 6.79 -11.42 -4.90
N GLU A 553 6.57 -10.50 -5.83
CA GLU A 553 5.77 -9.31 -5.62
C GLU A 553 4.33 -9.60 -6.03
N LYS A 554 3.38 -9.21 -5.17
CA LYS A 554 1.94 -9.37 -5.43
C LYS A 554 1.45 -8.32 -6.41
N ARG A 555 0.44 -8.69 -7.17
CA ARG A 555 -0.39 -7.73 -7.90
C ARG A 555 -1.75 -7.63 -7.23
N LYS A 556 -2.29 -6.44 -7.14
CA LYS A 556 -3.70 -6.25 -6.78
C LYS A 556 -4.56 -6.62 -7.97
N ILE A 557 -5.66 -7.29 -7.71
CA ILE A 557 -6.63 -7.70 -8.72
C ILE A 557 -8.00 -7.17 -8.32
N ALA A 558 -8.66 -6.50 -9.24
CA ALA A 558 -10.06 -6.11 -9.09
C ALA A 558 -10.90 -6.79 -10.17
N ILE A 559 -12.02 -7.38 -9.76
CA ILE A 559 -13.13 -7.77 -10.64
C ILE A 559 -14.20 -6.69 -10.49
N THR A 560 -14.70 -6.18 -11.62
CA THR A 560 -15.70 -5.11 -11.65
C THR A 560 -16.95 -5.54 -12.42
N SER A 561 -18.07 -4.85 -12.16
CA SER A 561 -19.28 -4.99 -12.98
C SER A 561 -19.07 -4.35 -14.37
N ASP A 562 -19.92 -4.69 -15.32
CA ASP A 562 -19.96 -4.04 -16.64
C ASP A 562 -20.50 -2.60 -16.59
N ARG A 563 -20.95 -2.14 -15.43
CA ARG A 563 -21.37 -0.76 -15.19
C ARG A 563 -20.20 0.20 -15.03
N ILE A 564 -19.00 -0.28 -14.65
CA ILE A 564 -17.80 0.57 -14.53
C ILE A 564 -17.40 1.04 -15.93
N THR A 565 -17.37 2.36 -16.13
CA THR A 565 -16.97 3.01 -17.40
C THR A 565 -15.60 3.66 -17.32
N HIS A 566 -15.14 3.96 -16.11
CA HIS A 566 -13.80 4.46 -15.84
C HIS A 566 -13.28 3.83 -14.55
N TRP A 567 -12.09 3.25 -14.63
CA TRP A 567 -11.37 2.63 -13.51
C TRP A 567 -10.16 3.46 -13.12
N ALA A 568 -9.89 3.58 -11.83
CA ALA A 568 -8.69 4.21 -11.31
C ALA A 568 -8.13 3.44 -10.10
N TRP A 569 -6.81 3.41 -10.02
CA TRP A 569 -6.08 2.96 -8.86
C TRP A 569 -5.69 4.14 -7.96
N SER A 570 -5.56 3.90 -6.66
CA SER A 570 -4.93 4.80 -5.71
C SER A 570 -3.57 4.25 -5.31
N SER A 571 -2.51 5.03 -5.48
CA SER A 571 -1.17 4.70 -4.96
C SER A 571 -1.11 4.77 -3.44
N LEU A 572 -2.01 5.56 -2.83
CA LEU A 572 -2.23 5.56 -1.39
C LEU A 572 -3.00 4.30 -1.01
N ALA A 573 -2.46 3.50 -0.11
CA ALA A 573 -3.02 2.22 0.35
C ALA A 573 -3.18 1.13 -0.74
N VAL A 574 -2.73 1.36 -1.97
CA VAL A 574 -2.72 0.39 -3.07
C VAL A 574 -4.11 -0.26 -3.28
N GLN A 575 -5.13 0.57 -3.48
CA GLN A 575 -6.54 0.18 -3.61
C GLN A 575 -7.19 0.77 -4.87
N ALA A 576 -8.47 0.44 -5.09
CA ALA A 576 -9.29 1.18 -6.02
C ALA A 576 -9.42 2.64 -5.58
N ASP A 577 -9.37 3.59 -6.50
CA ASP A 577 -9.71 4.97 -6.18
C ASP A 577 -11.20 5.21 -6.40
N ILE A 578 -12.00 4.92 -5.38
CA ILE A 578 -13.47 5.04 -5.44
C ILE A 578 -13.95 6.47 -5.73
N THR A 579 -13.07 7.46 -5.57
CA THR A 579 -13.38 8.86 -5.89
C THR A 579 -13.18 9.20 -7.37
N ASN A 580 -12.51 8.31 -8.11
CA ASN A 580 -12.21 8.46 -9.53
C ASN A 580 -12.82 7.35 -10.41
N ILE A 581 -13.72 6.54 -9.86
CA ILE A 581 -14.46 5.54 -10.61
C ILE A 581 -15.76 6.16 -11.15
N ALA A 582 -16.08 5.90 -12.43
CA ALA A 582 -17.34 6.28 -13.04
C ALA A 582 -18.16 5.05 -13.41
N VAL A 583 -19.48 5.16 -13.32
CA VAL A 583 -20.43 4.10 -13.64
C VAL A 583 -21.41 4.52 -14.74
N LYS A 584 -22.03 3.55 -15.40
CA LYS A 584 -23.22 3.78 -16.23
C LYS A 584 -24.39 4.19 -15.32
N ASN A 585 -25.15 5.19 -15.74
CA ASN A 585 -26.39 5.62 -15.07
C ASN A 585 -27.50 4.61 -15.26
#